data_971d9ca191b14145b67d6b9f6838025f
#
_entry.id   971d9ca191b14145b67d6b9f6838025f
#
_cell.length_a   1.000
_cell.length_b   1.000
_cell.length_c   1.000
_cell.angle_alpha   90.00
_cell.angle_beta   90.00
_cell.angle_gamma   90.00
#
_symmetry.space_group_name_H-M   'P 1'
#
loop_
_entity.id
_entity.type
_entity.pdbx_description
1 polymer ?
#
loop_
_entity_poly.entity_id
_entity_poly.type
_entity_poly.pdbx_seq_one_letter_code
_entity_poly.pdbx_strand_id
1 'polypeptide(L)'
;MVEEGLWRERRRKTARIYQRRQRRPCYGELIQIDGSPHDWFEERGPRCTLIVFIDDATSALMALRFAPAETTRAYMETLRDYLDKYGRPLALYSDRLNIFRVNNPEREGELTQFTRAIKTLGIEPIHAKSPQAKGRVERANQTLQDRLVKELLLRNISDVDTANL
;
A
#
# COMPACT_ATOMS: atom_id res chain seq x y z
N MET A 1 15.83 46.75 2.46
CA MET A 1 15.60 45.44 1.80
C MET A 1 14.26 44.80 2.17
N VAL A 2 13.76 44.92 3.42
CA VAL A 2 12.39 44.47 3.80
C VAL A 2 11.36 45.49 3.31
N GLU A 3 11.65 46.78 3.45
CA GLU A 3 10.77 47.88 3.01
C GLU A 3 10.62 47.97 1.49
N GLU A 4 11.57 47.46 0.72
CA GLU A 4 11.52 47.45 -0.75
C GLU A 4 10.83 46.18 -1.32
N GLY A 5 10.22 45.32 -0.45
CA GLY A 5 9.48 44.14 -0.87
C GLY A 5 10.34 43.02 -1.49
N LEU A 6 11.67 43.16 -1.46
CA LEU A 6 12.62 42.18 -2.03
C LEU A 6 12.80 40.95 -1.15
N TRP A 7 12.36 41.01 0.11
CA TRP A 7 12.45 39.88 1.03
C TRP A 7 11.10 39.66 1.75
N ARG A 8 10.57 38.43 1.60
CA ARG A 8 9.39 38.00 2.36
C ARG A 8 9.84 36.96 3.39
N GLU A 9 9.49 37.21 4.65
CA GLU A 9 9.76 36.26 5.72
C GLU A 9 9.13 34.90 5.40
N ARG A 10 9.96 33.85 5.33
CA ARG A 10 9.45 32.49 5.17
C ARG A 10 8.68 32.12 6.44
N ARG A 11 7.34 32.05 6.36
CA ARG A 11 6.54 31.50 7.47
C ARG A 11 7.16 30.18 7.91
N ARG A 12 7.65 30.13 9.15
CA ARG A 12 8.08 28.87 9.77
C ARG A 12 6.89 27.91 9.70
N LYS A 13 7.04 26.82 8.94
CA LYS A 13 6.08 25.73 8.97
C LYS A 13 6.13 25.14 10.38
N THR A 14 5.07 25.37 11.16
CA THR A 14 4.88 24.70 12.44
C THR A 14 4.94 23.20 12.17
N ALA A 15 5.85 22.50 12.86
CA ALA A 15 5.95 21.07 12.75
C ALA A 15 4.59 20.45 13.17
N ARG A 16 3.86 19.88 12.22
CA ARG A 16 2.63 19.16 12.54
C ARG A 16 3.02 17.91 13.31
N ILE A 17 2.67 17.86 14.59
CA ILE A 17 2.83 16.65 15.40
C ILE A 17 1.76 15.67 14.94
N TYR A 18 2.18 14.67 14.16
CA TYR A 18 1.28 13.60 13.72
C TYR A 18 1.22 12.54 14.82
N GLN A 19 0.05 12.38 15.42
CA GLN A 19 -0.18 11.27 16.33
C GLN A 19 -0.15 9.95 15.53
N ARG A 20 0.71 9.04 15.94
CA ARG A 20 0.76 7.70 15.36
C ARG A 20 -0.54 6.97 15.72
N ARG A 21 -1.22 6.39 14.72
CA ARG A 21 -2.36 5.52 14.98
C ARG A 21 -1.91 4.33 15.84
N GLN A 22 -2.67 4.03 16.89
CA GLN A 22 -2.42 2.83 17.69
C GLN A 22 -2.57 1.57 16.83
N ARG A 23 -1.77 0.56 17.12
CA ARG A 23 -1.87 -0.76 16.50
C ARG A 23 -3.18 -1.42 16.92
N ARG A 24 -3.75 -2.22 16.02
CA ARG A 24 -4.77 -3.18 16.43
C ARG A 24 -4.14 -4.25 17.31
N PRO A 25 -4.85 -4.74 18.34
CA PRO A 25 -4.27 -5.70 19.28
C PRO A 25 -4.13 -7.11 18.70
N CYS A 26 -5.01 -7.50 17.76
CA CYS A 26 -5.12 -8.87 17.29
C CYS A 26 -4.54 -9.05 15.88
N TYR A 27 -3.81 -10.17 15.70
CA TYR A 27 -3.35 -10.64 14.40
C TYR A 27 -4.53 -10.91 13.47
N GLY A 28 -4.41 -10.48 12.20
CA GLY A 28 -5.46 -10.64 11.19
C GLY A 28 -6.67 -9.71 11.35
N GLU A 29 -6.71 -8.85 12.37
CA GLU A 29 -7.81 -7.90 12.56
C GLU A 29 -7.80 -6.81 11.49
N LEU A 30 -6.64 -6.21 11.24
CA LEU A 30 -6.45 -5.14 10.27
C LEU A 30 -5.25 -5.42 9.38
N ILE A 31 -5.49 -5.46 8.09
CA ILE A 31 -4.45 -5.63 7.09
C ILE A 31 -4.23 -4.32 6.36
N GLN A 32 -2.99 -3.82 6.39
CA GLN A 32 -2.57 -2.69 5.57
C GLN A 32 -2.20 -3.21 4.17
N ILE A 33 -2.71 -2.55 3.14
CA ILE A 33 -2.48 -2.90 1.75
C ILE A 33 -1.84 -1.73 1.01
N ASP A 34 -0.87 -2.04 0.16
CA ASP A 34 -0.13 -1.04 -0.62
C ASP A 34 0.46 -1.63 -1.89
N GLY A 35 0.67 -0.79 -2.90
CA GLY A 35 1.46 -1.10 -4.08
C GLY A 35 2.85 -0.45 -3.98
N SER A 36 3.88 -1.19 -4.35
CA SER A 36 5.26 -0.74 -4.37
C SER A 36 5.83 -0.83 -5.79
N PRO A 37 5.62 0.18 -6.65
CA PRO A 37 6.24 0.23 -7.97
C PRO A 37 7.74 0.44 -7.83
N HIS A 38 8.54 -0.45 -8.44
CA HIS A 38 10.00 -0.40 -8.36
C HIS A 38 10.62 -1.18 -9.52
N ASP A 39 11.92 -0.99 -9.74
CA ASP A 39 12.71 -1.77 -10.70
C ASP A 39 13.16 -3.10 -10.05
N TRP A 40 12.17 -3.97 -9.74
CA TRP A 40 12.37 -5.20 -8.96
C TRP A 40 13.36 -6.18 -9.59
N PHE A 41 13.44 -6.17 -10.91
CA PHE A 41 14.35 -7.02 -11.69
C PHE A 41 15.56 -6.25 -12.22
N GLU A 42 15.70 -4.96 -11.90
CA GLU A 42 16.74 -4.07 -12.42
C GLU A 42 16.72 -4.08 -13.97
N GLU A 43 17.88 -4.16 -14.62
CA GLU A 43 17.99 -4.22 -16.09
C GLU A 43 17.59 -5.60 -16.68
N ARG A 44 17.33 -6.60 -15.85
CA ARG A 44 17.03 -8.00 -16.26
C ARG A 44 15.58 -8.22 -16.67
N GLY A 45 14.66 -7.32 -16.30
CA GLY A 45 13.25 -7.46 -16.58
C GLY A 45 12.48 -6.14 -16.52
N PRO A 46 11.18 -6.16 -16.87
CA PRO A 46 10.40 -4.94 -16.89
C PRO A 46 10.12 -4.42 -15.47
N ARG A 47 10.01 -3.09 -15.36
CA ARG A 47 9.51 -2.45 -14.15
C ARG A 47 8.11 -2.96 -13.83
N CYS A 48 7.87 -3.28 -12.57
CA CYS A 48 6.58 -3.81 -12.12
C CYS A 48 6.23 -3.31 -10.71
N THR A 49 5.08 -3.69 -10.20
CA THR A 49 4.60 -3.33 -8.87
C THR A 49 4.50 -4.57 -8.00
N LEU A 50 5.03 -4.51 -6.78
CA LEU A 50 4.76 -5.50 -5.74
C LEU A 50 3.55 -5.05 -4.91
N ILE A 51 2.49 -5.84 -4.92
CA ILE A 51 1.34 -5.66 -4.02
C ILE A 51 1.70 -6.29 -2.68
N VAL A 52 1.56 -5.53 -1.60
CA VAL A 52 1.96 -5.93 -0.25
C VAL A 52 0.78 -5.86 0.70
N PHE A 53 0.50 -6.96 1.37
CA PHE A 53 -0.46 -7.05 2.48
C PHE A 53 0.32 -7.32 3.77
N ILE A 54 0.17 -6.47 4.77
CA ILE A 54 0.89 -6.54 6.04
C ILE A 54 -0.08 -6.47 7.22
N ASP A 55 0.12 -7.33 8.20
CA ASP A 55 -0.65 -7.29 9.43
C ASP A 55 -0.31 -6.08 10.30
N ASP A 56 -1.33 -5.36 10.75
CA ASP A 56 -1.14 -4.13 11.53
C ASP A 56 -0.59 -4.39 12.94
N ALA A 57 -0.99 -5.49 13.57
CA ALA A 57 -0.60 -5.84 14.93
C ALA A 57 0.87 -6.25 14.99
N THR A 58 1.29 -7.16 14.12
CA THR A 58 2.59 -7.84 14.16
C THR A 58 3.60 -7.30 13.16
N SER A 59 3.14 -6.62 12.10
CA SER A 59 3.92 -6.24 10.92
C SER A 59 4.38 -7.45 10.08
N ALA A 60 3.75 -8.60 10.24
CA ALA A 60 4.01 -9.77 9.40
C ALA A 60 3.54 -9.53 7.96
N LEU A 61 4.35 -9.96 7.00
CA LEU A 61 3.97 -10.00 5.59
C LEU A 61 2.97 -11.14 5.39
N MET A 62 1.75 -10.80 4.96
CA MET A 62 0.64 -11.75 4.85
C MET A 62 0.46 -12.24 3.41
N ALA A 63 0.55 -11.34 2.44
CA ALA A 63 0.53 -11.69 1.03
C ALA A 63 1.42 -10.73 0.25
N LEU A 64 2.12 -11.27 -0.74
CA LEU A 64 2.96 -10.55 -1.69
C LEU A 64 2.60 -11.06 -3.09
N ARG A 65 2.42 -10.14 -4.03
CA ARG A 65 2.19 -10.50 -5.43
C ARG A 65 2.81 -9.46 -6.36
N PHE A 66 3.64 -9.91 -7.28
CA PHE A 66 4.10 -9.07 -8.38
C PHE A 66 3.00 -8.91 -9.43
N ALA A 67 2.86 -7.72 -9.96
CA ALA A 67 1.95 -7.40 -11.06
C ALA A 67 2.60 -6.41 -12.02
N PRO A 68 2.32 -6.46 -13.34
CA PRO A 68 2.89 -5.51 -14.30
C PRO A 68 2.56 -4.05 -13.95
N ALA A 69 1.39 -3.82 -13.36
CA ALA A 69 0.95 -2.50 -12.91
C ALA A 69 0.02 -2.62 -11.69
N GLU A 70 -0.12 -1.52 -10.97
CA GLU A 70 -1.06 -1.40 -9.85
C GLU A 70 -2.49 -1.28 -10.38
N THR A 71 -3.25 -2.36 -10.31
CA THR A 71 -4.61 -2.46 -10.84
C THR A 71 -5.59 -3.05 -9.83
N THR A 72 -6.87 -2.76 -10.00
CA THR A 72 -7.95 -3.40 -9.21
C THR A 72 -7.87 -4.92 -9.26
N ARG A 73 -7.56 -5.48 -10.44
CA ARG A 73 -7.42 -6.93 -10.63
C ARG A 73 -6.28 -7.51 -9.79
N ALA A 74 -5.10 -6.86 -9.79
CA ALA A 74 -3.96 -7.31 -8.99
C ALA A 74 -4.29 -7.35 -7.49
N TYR A 75 -4.99 -6.33 -6.97
CA TYR A 75 -5.45 -6.32 -5.59
C TYR A 75 -6.50 -7.41 -5.30
N MET A 76 -7.42 -7.67 -6.23
CA MET A 76 -8.42 -8.74 -6.08
C MET A 76 -7.77 -10.13 -6.04
N GLU A 77 -6.79 -10.38 -6.90
CA GLU A 77 -6.04 -11.65 -6.93
C GLU A 77 -5.24 -11.83 -5.63
N THR A 78 -4.53 -10.78 -5.18
CA THR A 78 -3.80 -10.81 -3.90
C THR A 78 -4.73 -11.01 -2.70
N LEU A 79 -5.90 -10.37 -2.72
CA LEU A 79 -6.92 -10.54 -1.68
C LEU A 79 -7.45 -11.97 -1.65
N ARG A 80 -7.72 -12.58 -2.81
CA ARG A 80 -8.15 -13.98 -2.88
C ARG A 80 -7.10 -14.89 -2.25
N ASP A 81 -5.82 -14.77 -2.64
CA ASP A 81 -4.73 -15.59 -2.09
C ASP A 81 -4.61 -15.41 -0.56
N TYR A 82 -4.81 -14.17 -0.07
CA TYR A 82 -4.85 -13.87 1.35
C TYR A 82 -6.03 -14.59 2.05
N LEU A 83 -7.25 -14.47 1.48
CA LEU A 83 -8.47 -15.06 2.06
C LEU A 83 -8.41 -16.59 2.11
N ASP A 84 -7.88 -17.22 1.06
CA ASP A 84 -7.71 -18.67 0.97
C ASP A 84 -6.76 -19.20 2.07
N LYS A 85 -5.74 -18.43 2.41
CA LYS A 85 -4.72 -18.83 3.39
C LYS A 85 -5.05 -18.46 4.82
N TYR A 86 -5.62 -17.29 5.06
CA TYR A 86 -5.77 -16.71 6.41
C TYR A 86 -7.22 -16.47 6.82
N GLY A 87 -8.15 -16.62 5.90
CA GLY A 87 -9.52 -16.25 6.12
C GLY A 87 -9.77 -14.73 6.06
N ARG A 88 -10.93 -14.31 6.51
CA ARG A 88 -11.42 -12.94 6.38
C ARG A 88 -10.89 -12.03 7.49
N PRO A 89 -10.19 -10.90 7.17
CA PRO A 89 -9.86 -9.88 8.15
C PRO A 89 -11.10 -9.07 8.52
N LEU A 90 -11.05 -8.33 9.63
CA LEU A 90 -12.12 -7.39 9.97
C LEU A 90 -12.09 -6.15 9.10
N ALA A 91 -10.89 -5.65 8.79
CA ALA A 91 -10.73 -4.43 7.99
C ALA A 91 -9.49 -4.46 7.09
N LEU A 92 -9.57 -3.74 5.96
CA LEU A 92 -8.45 -3.42 5.09
C LEU A 92 -8.14 -1.92 5.16
N TYR A 93 -6.87 -1.59 5.35
CA TYR A 93 -6.37 -0.23 5.45
C TYR A 93 -5.56 0.14 4.22
N SER A 94 -6.08 1.05 3.41
CA SER A 94 -5.47 1.50 2.15
C SER A 94 -5.23 3.02 2.16
N ASP A 95 -4.51 3.51 1.15
CA ASP A 95 -4.48 4.92 0.81
C ASP A 95 -5.78 5.37 0.09
N ARG A 96 -5.73 6.57 -0.52
CA ARG A 96 -6.84 7.14 -1.26
C ARG A 96 -6.67 7.03 -2.77
N LEU A 97 -5.95 6.01 -3.25
CA LEU A 97 -5.88 5.73 -4.69
C LEU A 97 -7.27 5.50 -5.26
N ASN A 98 -7.43 5.80 -6.54
CA ASN A 98 -8.69 5.62 -7.27
C ASN A 98 -9.18 4.16 -7.31
N ILE A 99 -8.31 3.21 -7.03
CA ILE A 99 -8.65 1.79 -6.87
C ILE A 99 -9.53 1.57 -5.63
N PHE A 100 -9.26 2.29 -4.54
CA PHE A 100 -9.91 2.10 -3.25
C PHE A 100 -11.02 3.13 -2.99
N ARG A 101 -10.92 4.32 -3.57
CA ARG A 101 -11.86 5.41 -3.37
C ARG A 101 -12.12 6.18 -4.65
N VAL A 102 -13.38 6.53 -4.89
CA VAL A 102 -13.74 7.51 -5.92
C VAL A 102 -13.36 8.91 -5.42
N ASN A 103 -12.43 9.57 -6.12
CA ASN A 103 -11.92 10.89 -5.75
C ASN A 103 -12.58 12.03 -6.56
N ASN A 104 -13.63 11.75 -7.35
CA ASN A 104 -14.39 12.76 -8.08
C ASN A 104 -15.49 13.34 -7.18
N PRO A 105 -15.52 14.68 -6.94
CA PRO A 105 -16.55 15.32 -6.11
C PRO A 105 -17.97 15.11 -6.64
N GLU A 106 -18.16 15.02 -7.96
CA GLU A 106 -19.47 14.80 -8.58
C GLU A 106 -20.02 13.37 -8.34
N ARG A 107 -19.14 12.46 -7.96
CA ARG A 107 -19.43 11.05 -7.67
C ARG A 107 -19.18 10.70 -6.22
N GLU A 108 -19.31 11.69 -5.33
CA GLU A 108 -19.11 11.47 -3.90
C GLU A 108 -20.13 10.45 -3.37
N GLY A 109 -19.63 9.43 -2.66
CA GLY A 109 -20.45 8.32 -2.15
C GLY A 109 -20.47 7.08 -3.05
N GLU A 110 -20.03 7.15 -4.31
CA GLU A 110 -19.85 5.95 -5.13
C GLU A 110 -18.69 5.09 -4.61
N LEU A 111 -18.87 3.77 -4.72
CA LEU A 111 -17.85 2.81 -4.31
C LEU A 111 -17.12 2.27 -5.55
N THR A 112 -15.79 2.14 -5.43
CA THR A 112 -15.01 1.44 -6.44
C THR A 112 -15.39 -0.05 -6.49
N GLN A 113 -15.00 -0.74 -7.55
CA GLN A 113 -15.24 -2.20 -7.66
C GLN A 113 -14.58 -2.96 -6.51
N PHE A 114 -13.34 -2.60 -6.15
CA PHE A 114 -12.63 -3.21 -5.02
C PHE A 114 -13.38 -2.99 -3.71
N THR A 115 -13.76 -1.74 -3.42
CA THR A 115 -14.47 -1.41 -2.18
C THR A 115 -15.84 -2.09 -2.08
N ARG A 116 -16.56 -2.24 -3.22
CA ARG A 116 -17.81 -3.02 -3.24
C ARG A 116 -17.57 -4.48 -2.89
N ALA A 117 -16.56 -5.10 -3.51
CA ALA A 117 -16.24 -6.51 -3.26
C ALA A 117 -15.89 -6.77 -1.79
N ILE A 118 -15.00 -5.97 -1.19
CA ILE A 118 -14.62 -6.18 0.20
C ILE A 118 -15.78 -5.95 1.17
N LYS A 119 -16.67 -4.98 0.89
CA LYS A 119 -17.91 -4.78 1.68
C LYS A 119 -18.87 -5.96 1.56
N THR A 120 -19.04 -6.54 0.38
CA THR A 120 -19.86 -7.75 0.19
C THR A 120 -19.31 -8.93 1.00
N LEU A 121 -17.99 -9.02 1.15
CA LEU A 121 -17.33 -10.00 2.02
C LEU A 121 -17.42 -9.66 3.51
N GLY A 122 -18.05 -8.54 3.89
CA GLY A 122 -18.14 -8.08 5.26
C GLY A 122 -16.81 -7.57 5.83
N ILE A 123 -15.92 -7.07 4.98
CA ILE A 123 -14.65 -6.47 5.36
C ILE A 123 -14.79 -4.95 5.36
N GLU A 124 -14.37 -4.28 6.44
CA GLU A 124 -14.44 -2.82 6.56
C GLU A 124 -13.32 -2.14 5.74
N PRO A 125 -13.64 -1.26 4.77
CA PRO A 125 -12.64 -0.42 4.10
C PRO A 125 -12.28 0.78 4.97
N ILE A 126 -11.00 0.94 5.33
CA ILE A 126 -10.49 2.10 6.05
C ILE A 126 -9.48 2.82 5.16
N HIS A 127 -9.71 4.10 4.89
CA HIS A 127 -8.80 4.90 4.06
C HIS A 127 -7.92 5.81 4.92
N ALA A 128 -6.61 5.78 4.67
CA ALA A 128 -5.63 6.62 5.34
C ALA A 128 -5.96 8.11 5.14
N LYS A 129 -6.05 8.87 6.23
CA LYS A 129 -6.28 10.32 6.17
C LYS A 129 -5.00 11.10 5.83
N SER A 130 -3.84 10.50 6.02
CA SER A 130 -2.53 11.10 5.76
C SER A 130 -1.50 10.05 5.36
N PRO A 131 -0.45 10.40 4.60
CA PRO A 131 0.64 9.48 4.24
C PRO A 131 1.30 8.86 5.48
N GLN A 132 1.51 9.63 6.54
CA GLN A 132 2.16 9.17 7.78
C GLN A 132 1.40 8.05 8.49
N ALA A 133 0.11 7.90 8.20
CA ALA A 133 -0.71 6.82 8.76
C ALA A 133 -0.33 5.43 8.22
N LYS A 134 0.44 5.35 7.11
CA LYS A 134 0.92 4.12 6.44
C LYS A 134 2.38 3.76 6.75
N GLY A 135 3.03 4.42 7.69
CA GLY A 135 4.47 4.27 7.96
C GLY A 135 4.98 2.83 8.24
N ARG A 136 4.09 1.84 8.41
CA ARG A 136 4.49 0.42 8.54
C ARG A 136 4.70 -0.22 7.18
N VAL A 137 3.70 -0.10 6.30
CA VAL A 137 3.82 -0.65 4.96
C VAL A 137 4.90 0.06 4.17
N GLU A 138 5.09 1.37 4.37
CA GLU A 138 6.21 2.12 3.77
C GLU A 138 7.59 1.56 4.19
N ARG A 139 7.78 1.26 5.48
CA ARG A 139 9.01 0.62 5.96
C ARG A 139 9.19 -0.81 5.45
N ALA A 140 8.11 -1.57 5.35
CA ALA A 140 8.14 -2.90 4.75
C ALA A 140 8.56 -2.80 3.28
N ASN A 141 7.98 -1.88 2.53
CA ASN A 141 8.33 -1.63 1.13
C ASN A 141 9.81 -1.25 0.96
N GLN A 142 10.36 -0.37 1.80
CA GLN A 142 11.78 -0.02 1.78
C GLN A 142 12.68 -1.24 2.04
N THR A 143 12.32 -2.06 3.03
CA THR A 143 13.07 -3.29 3.33
C THR A 143 12.99 -4.30 2.19
N LEU A 144 11.81 -4.45 1.57
CA LEU A 144 11.62 -5.34 0.43
C LEU A 144 12.40 -4.84 -0.79
N GLN A 145 12.38 -3.56 -1.09
CA GLN A 145 13.15 -2.97 -2.18
C GLN A 145 14.66 -3.19 -2.02
N ASP A 146 15.20 -3.13 -0.80
CA ASP A 146 16.63 -3.41 -0.56
C ASP A 146 16.94 -4.91 -0.63
N ARG A 147 16.11 -5.78 -0.07
CA ARG A 147 16.44 -7.20 0.11
C ARG A 147 15.91 -8.10 -0.99
N LEU A 148 14.65 -7.91 -1.40
CA LEU A 148 13.99 -8.81 -2.35
C LEU A 148 14.59 -8.68 -3.75
N VAL A 149 15.03 -7.48 -4.17
CA VAL A 149 15.76 -7.29 -5.43
C VAL A 149 17.02 -8.18 -5.49
N LYS A 150 17.77 -8.24 -4.39
CA LYS A 150 18.97 -9.08 -4.28
C LYS A 150 18.66 -10.59 -4.28
N GLU A 151 17.57 -10.98 -3.63
CA GLU A 151 17.10 -12.38 -3.64
C GLU A 151 16.64 -12.82 -5.02
N LEU A 152 15.91 -11.96 -5.74
CA LEU A 152 15.50 -12.22 -7.12
C LEU A 152 16.72 -12.35 -8.06
N LEU A 153 17.75 -11.52 -7.86
CA LEU A 153 19.01 -11.62 -8.59
C LEU A 153 19.72 -12.96 -8.31
N LEU A 154 19.88 -13.32 -7.04
CA LEU A 154 20.55 -14.56 -6.64
C LEU A 154 19.86 -15.82 -7.18
N ARG A 155 18.54 -15.76 -7.35
CA ARG A 155 17.72 -16.86 -7.89
C ARG A 155 17.55 -16.79 -9.40
N ASN A 156 18.16 -15.81 -10.05
CA ASN A 156 18.02 -15.54 -11.49
C ASN A 156 16.57 -15.37 -11.96
N ILE A 157 15.74 -14.73 -11.14
CA ILE A 157 14.35 -14.42 -11.44
C ILE A 157 14.28 -13.03 -12.05
N SER A 158 13.64 -12.90 -13.23
CA SER A 158 13.59 -11.66 -14.00
C SER A 158 12.21 -11.34 -14.61
N ASP A 159 11.19 -12.11 -14.25
CA ASP A 159 9.82 -11.91 -14.72
C ASP A 159 8.78 -12.08 -13.59
N VAL A 160 7.61 -11.51 -13.82
CA VAL A 160 6.51 -11.46 -12.85
C VAL A 160 5.93 -12.84 -12.55
N ASP A 161 5.83 -13.70 -13.57
CA ASP A 161 5.16 -14.99 -13.42
C ASP A 161 6.03 -15.93 -12.55
N THR A 162 7.34 -16.01 -12.86
CA THR A 162 8.29 -16.78 -12.06
C THR A 162 8.45 -16.24 -10.64
N ALA A 163 8.38 -14.90 -10.47
CA ALA A 163 8.49 -14.27 -9.15
C ALA A 163 7.28 -14.52 -8.25
N ASN A 164 6.15 -14.95 -8.79
CA ASN A 164 4.93 -15.29 -8.07
C ASN A 164 4.80 -16.79 -7.71
N LEU A 165 5.72 -17.64 -8.17
CA LEU A 165 5.76 -19.07 -7.81
C LEU A 165 6.40 -19.30 -6.44
#